data_d65f2647135d972f99d8b3857bcc4277
#
_entry.id   d65f2647135d972f99d8b3857bcc4277
#
_cell.length_a   1.000
_cell.length_b   1.000
_cell.length_c   1.000
_cell.angle_alpha   90.00
_cell.angle_beta   90.00
_cell.angle_gamma   90.00
#
_symmetry.space_group_name_H-M   'P 1'
#
loop_
_entity.id
_entity.type
_entity.pdbx_description
1 polymer ?
#
loop_
_entity_poly.entity_id
_entity_poly.type
_entity_poly.pdbx_seq_one_letter_code
_entity_poly.pdbx_strand_id
1 'polypeptide(L)'
;VTSRGFALALGVLLVLMGLAGFVPQLIRPAGGVHGLSLDAGRPLLFGWFGATALHNVVYAAIGVAGIVGSRSLTGAVSWCRRAGLAFFVLMLCGVVPHLDTMFGLMPLYGNDIWLNGLLWLLCAYFGWLHHNPPPPAPEAEREI
;
A
#
# COMPACT_ATOMS: atom_id res chain seq x y z
N VAL A 1 -8.49 -16.76 -3.27
CA VAL A 1 -8.11 -15.43 -3.79
C VAL A 1 -6.89 -15.63 -4.68
N THR A 2 -6.94 -15.17 -5.92
CA THR A 2 -5.79 -15.23 -6.85
C THR A 2 -4.92 -13.99 -6.71
N SER A 3 -3.65 -14.03 -7.13
CA SER A 3 -2.78 -12.85 -7.16
C SER A 3 -3.38 -11.70 -8.00
N ARG A 4 -4.18 -12.02 -9.05
CA ARG A 4 -4.92 -11.00 -9.82
C ARG A 4 -6.00 -10.32 -8.99
N GLY A 5 -6.83 -11.10 -8.29
CA GLY A 5 -7.88 -10.57 -7.42
C GLY A 5 -7.31 -9.75 -6.27
N PHE A 6 -6.20 -10.20 -5.68
CA PHE A 6 -5.50 -9.47 -4.65
C PHE A 6 -4.92 -8.14 -5.18
N ALA A 7 -4.22 -8.15 -6.31
CA ALA A 7 -3.64 -6.95 -6.91
C ALA A 7 -4.71 -5.91 -7.27
N LEU A 8 -5.88 -6.37 -7.76
CA LEU A 8 -7.02 -5.48 -8.03
C LEU A 8 -7.57 -4.88 -6.75
N ALA A 9 -7.90 -5.70 -5.75
CA ALA A 9 -8.51 -5.26 -4.51
C ALA A 9 -7.59 -4.30 -3.73
N LEU A 10 -6.31 -4.67 -3.57
CA LEU A 10 -5.35 -3.80 -2.92
C LEU A 10 -5.06 -2.54 -3.74
N GLY A 11 -4.98 -2.65 -5.07
CA GLY A 11 -4.81 -1.50 -5.95
C GLY A 11 -5.95 -0.48 -5.80
N VAL A 12 -7.19 -0.94 -5.80
CA VAL A 12 -8.37 -0.08 -5.55
C VAL A 12 -8.31 0.56 -4.16
N LEU A 13 -8.00 -0.23 -3.13
CA LEU A 13 -7.89 0.28 -1.76
C LEU A 13 -6.83 1.38 -1.65
N LEU A 14 -5.66 1.20 -2.24
CA LEU A 14 -4.58 2.19 -2.22
C LEU A 14 -4.95 3.47 -2.98
N VAL A 15 -5.64 3.35 -4.11
CA VAL A 15 -6.18 4.53 -4.83
C VAL A 15 -7.17 5.27 -3.96
N LEU A 16 -8.11 4.56 -3.32
CA LEU A 16 -9.10 5.19 -2.44
C LEU A 16 -8.44 5.87 -1.24
N MET A 17 -7.45 5.24 -0.62
CA MET A 17 -6.68 5.85 0.47
C MET A 17 -5.94 7.11 0.02
N GLY A 18 -5.25 7.05 -1.12
CA GLY A 18 -4.55 8.20 -1.69
C GLY A 18 -5.49 9.36 -2.02
N LEU A 19 -6.66 9.08 -2.61
CA LEU A 19 -7.67 10.09 -2.91
C LEU A 19 -8.32 10.65 -1.63
N ALA A 20 -8.63 9.80 -0.65
CA ALA A 20 -9.19 10.20 0.63
C ALA A 20 -8.28 11.18 1.39
N GLY A 21 -6.96 11.04 1.24
CA GLY A 21 -5.98 11.95 1.81
C GLY A 21 -5.99 13.36 1.23
N PHE A 22 -6.73 13.61 0.14
CA PHE A 22 -6.98 14.96 -0.40
C PHE A 22 -8.31 15.56 0.05
N VAL A 23 -9.13 14.79 0.80
CA VAL A 23 -10.44 15.25 1.29
C VAL A 23 -10.28 15.87 2.68
N PRO A 24 -10.42 17.20 2.84
CA PRO A 24 -10.15 17.89 4.11
C PRO A 24 -11.00 17.37 5.28
N GLN A 25 -12.23 16.92 5.03
CA GLN A 25 -13.13 16.40 6.05
C GLN A 25 -12.66 15.06 6.68
N LEU A 26 -11.82 14.32 5.97
CA LEU A 26 -11.25 13.04 6.44
C LEU A 26 -9.91 13.23 7.12
N ILE A 27 -9.31 14.42 7.04
CA ILE A 27 -8.04 14.75 7.66
C ILE A 27 -8.29 15.34 9.04
N ARG A 28 -7.59 14.76 10.03
CA ARG A 28 -7.62 15.25 11.41
C ARG A 28 -6.20 15.62 11.84
N PRO A 29 -6.02 16.71 12.60
CA PRO A 29 -4.73 16.97 13.24
C PRO A 29 -4.45 15.84 14.23
N ALA A 30 -3.21 15.43 14.35
CA ALA A 30 -2.78 14.51 15.39
C ALA A 30 -3.21 15.06 16.75
N GLY A 31 -4.19 14.42 17.39
CA GLY A 31 -4.65 14.79 18.72
C GLY A 31 -3.54 14.50 19.71
N GLY A 32 -3.07 15.52 20.40
CA GLY A 32 -2.07 15.38 21.47
C GLY A 32 -2.63 14.61 22.66
N VAL A 33 -2.69 13.29 22.58
CA VAL A 33 -2.91 12.40 23.71
C VAL A 33 -1.68 11.50 23.81
N HIS A 34 -0.93 11.71 24.86
CA HIS A 34 0.33 11.12 25.27
C HIS A 34 1.60 11.87 24.80
N GLY A 35 1.94 12.95 25.51
CA GLY A 35 3.24 13.39 26.00
C GLY A 35 4.52 13.36 25.14
N LEU A 36 4.49 12.85 23.91
CA LEU A 36 5.56 12.86 22.93
C LEU A 36 5.02 13.44 21.62
N SER A 37 4.81 14.74 21.64
CA SER A 37 4.18 15.50 20.56
C SER A 37 5.14 15.83 19.40
N LEU A 38 5.79 14.85 18.82
CA LEU A 38 6.42 15.03 17.50
C LEU A 38 5.36 15.14 16.38
N ASP A 39 4.12 14.76 16.67
CA ASP A 39 3.00 14.72 15.72
C ASP A 39 2.01 15.88 15.82
N ALA A 40 2.22 16.79 16.76
CA ALA A 40 1.29 17.91 16.98
C ALA A 40 1.14 18.78 15.73
N GLY A 41 -0.08 18.76 15.16
CA GLY A 41 -0.45 19.60 14.02
C GLY A 41 -0.25 18.96 12.63
N ARG A 42 0.15 17.69 12.53
CA ARG A 42 0.29 17.03 11.23
C ARG A 42 -1.04 16.50 10.72
N PRO A 43 -1.28 16.55 9.40
CA PRO A 43 -2.49 15.99 8.80
C PRO A 43 -2.45 14.46 8.86
N LEU A 44 -3.44 13.84 9.50
CA LEU A 44 -3.62 12.39 9.54
C LEU A 44 -4.95 12.00 8.90
N LEU A 45 -4.92 11.08 7.94
CA LEU A 45 -6.10 10.45 7.39
C LEU A 45 -6.80 9.63 8.49
N PHE A 46 -8.07 9.94 8.77
CA PHE A 46 -8.88 9.40 9.87
C PHE A 46 -8.23 9.57 11.27
N GLY A 47 -7.19 10.39 11.41
CA GLY A 47 -6.44 10.54 12.65
C GLY A 47 -5.39 9.42 12.91
N TRP A 48 -5.11 8.56 11.93
CA TRP A 48 -4.28 7.36 12.10
C TRP A 48 -3.06 7.28 11.18
N PHE A 49 -3.21 7.70 9.92
CA PHE A 49 -2.18 7.53 8.88
C PHE A 49 -1.73 8.88 8.32
N GLY A 50 -0.47 9.00 7.97
CA GLY A 50 0.05 10.22 7.36
C GLY A 50 -0.72 10.60 6.09
N ALA A 51 -1.08 11.89 5.95
CA ALA A 51 -1.87 12.40 4.84
C ALA A 51 -1.19 13.60 4.15
N THR A 52 0.11 13.50 3.88
CA THR A 52 0.79 14.53 3.06
C THR A 52 0.49 14.30 1.58
N ALA A 53 0.59 15.35 0.78
CA ALA A 53 0.34 15.25 -0.66
C ALA A 53 1.23 14.19 -1.32
N LEU A 54 2.51 14.10 -0.93
CA LEU A 54 3.42 13.08 -1.46
C LEU A 54 2.98 11.67 -1.08
N HIS A 55 2.60 11.47 0.19
CA HIS A 55 2.10 10.19 0.67
C HIS A 55 0.88 9.74 -0.15
N ASN A 56 -0.09 10.62 -0.31
CA ASN A 56 -1.32 10.36 -1.05
C ASN A 56 -1.05 10.01 -2.52
N VAL A 57 -0.17 10.76 -3.18
CA VAL A 57 0.22 10.50 -4.58
C VAL A 57 0.96 9.16 -4.73
N VAL A 58 1.90 8.84 -3.83
CA VAL A 58 2.64 7.58 -3.86
C VAL A 58 1.68 6.39 -3.72
N TYR A 59 0.77 6.43 -2.74
CA TYR A 59 -0.20 5.34 -2.54
C TYR A 59 -1.16 5.21 -3.73
N ALA A 60 -1.67 6.32 -4.26
CA ALA A 60 -2.51 6.31 -5.44
C ALA A 60 -1.77 5.74 -6.67
N ALA A 61 -0.52 6.14 -6.89
CA ALA A 61 0.29 5.65 -8.01
C ALA A 61 0.57 4.13 -7.92
N ILE A 62 0.94 3.63 -6.73
CA ILE A 62 1.12 2.20 -6.48
C ILE A 62 -0.21 1.47 -6.71
N GLY A 63 -1.33 2.04 -6.28
CA GLY A 63 -2.66 1.49 -6.45
C GLY A 63 -3.07 1.39 -7.92
N VAL A 64 -2.89 2.46 -8.70
CA VAL A 64 -3.16 2.44 -10.16
C VAL A 64 -2.32 1.38 -10.86
N ALA A 65 -1.03 1.29 -10.53
CA ALA A 65 -0.15 0.24 -11.06
C ALA A 65 -0.66 -1.17 -10.71
N GLY A 66 -1.27 -1.37 -9.53
CA GLY A 66 -1.89 -2.62 -9.10
C GLY A 66 -3.11 -2.99 -9.93
N ILE A 67 -4.00 -2.02 -10.18
CA ILE A 67 -5.17 -2.20 -11.02
C ILE A 67 -4.74 -2.58 -12.46
N VAL A 68 -3.76 -1.89 -13.00
CA VAL A 68 -3.22 -2.21 -14.34
C VAL A 68 -2.56 -3.58 -14.35
N GLY A 69 -1.74 -3.89 -13.35
CA GLY A 69 -1.05 -5.19 -13.22
C GLY A 69 -2.02 -6.36 -13.06
N SER A 70 -3.20 -6.16 -12.45
CA SER A 70 -4.22 -7.19 -12.25
C SER A 70 -4.81 -7.75 -13.54
N ARG A 71 -4.60 -7.09 -14.68
CA ARG A 71 -5.12 -7.54 -16.00
C ARG A 71 -4.52 -8.86 -16.45
N SER A 72 -3.33 -9.22 -15.99
CA SER A 72 -2.69 -10.51 -16.25
C SER A 72 -2.12 -11.12 -14.98
N LEU A 73 -1.98 -12.45 -14.95
CA LEU A 73 -1.38 -13.12 -13.79
C LEU A 73 0.08 -12.71 -13.58
N THR A 74 0.87 -12.69 -14.66
CA THR A 74 2.26 -12.25 -14.63
C THR A 74 2.39 -10.81 -14.18
N GLY A 75 1.52 -9.92 -14.66
CA GLY A 75 1.46 -8.52 -14.25
C GLY A 75 1.15 -8.37 -12.76
N ALA A 76 0.16 -9.11 -12.25
CA ALA A 76 -0.22 -9.08 -10.85
C ALA A 76 0.92 -9.58 -9.93
N VAL A 77 1.54 -10.70 -10.26
CA VAL A 77 2.67 -11.25 -9.48
C VAL A 77 3.86 -10.28 -9.52
N SER A 78 4.19 -9.75 -10.70
CA SER A 78 5.26 -8.78 -10.85
C SER A 78 5.00 -7.48 -10.06
N TRP A 79 3.75 -7.00 -10.08
CA TRP A 79 3.35 -5.86 -9.27
C TRP A 79 3.46 -6.15 -7.78
N CYS A 80 2.95 -7.29 -7.30
CA CYS A 80 3.05 -7.69 -5.89
C CYS A 80 4.51 -7.68 -5.42
N ARG A 81 5.44 -8.21 -6.21
CA ARG A 81 6.87 -8.21 -5.88
C ARG A 81 7.45 -6.81 -5.76
N ARG A 82 7.17 -5.92 -6.73
CA ARG A 82 7.68 -4.54 -6.74
C ARG A 82 7.04 -3.69 -5.65
N ALA A 83 5.72 -3.78 -5.50
CA ALA A 83 5.00 -3.08 -4.45
C ALA A 83 5.42 -3.56 -3.06
N GLY A 84 5.61 -4.87 -2.87
CA GLY A 84 6.14 -5.43 -1.63
C GLY A 84 7.51 -4.87 -1.29
N LEU A 85 8.43 -4.81 -2.27
CA LEU A 85 9.75 -4.20 -2.05
C LEU A 85 9.63 -2.71 -1.70
N ALA A 86 8.76 -1.96 -2.38
CA ALA A 86 8.53 -0.55 -2.09
C ALA A 86 8.00 -0.35 -0.66
N PHE A 87 6.99 -1.11 -0.23
CA PHE A 87 6.47 -1.04 1.14
C PHE A 87 7.48 -1.47 2.19
N PHE A 88 8.34 -2.45 1.88
CA PHE A 88 9.44 -2.84 2.76
C PHE A 88 10.42 -1.68 2.97
N VAL A 89 10.82 -1.00 1.89
CA VAL A 89 11.71 0.16 1.97
C VAL A 89 11.04 1.30 2.76
N LEU A 90 9.76 1.60 2.52
CA LEU A 90 9.02 2.61 3.27
C LEU A 90 8.94 2.28 4.76
N MET A 91 8.70 1.01 5.10
CA MET A 91 8.72 0.54 6.49
C MET A 91 10.09 0.76 7.13
N LEU A 92 11.18 0.38 6.45
CA LEU A 92 12.55 0.58 6.96
C LEU A 92 12.87 2.07 7.14
N CYS A 93 12.49 2.90 6.18
CA CYS A 93 12.66 4.35 6.31
C CYS A 93 11.91 4.89 7.54
N GLY A 94 10.72 4.37 7.84
CA GLY A 94 9.95 4.79 9.01
C GLY A 94 10.59 4.44 10.36
N VAL A 95 11.47 3.43 10.39
CA VAL A 95 12.19 3.01 11.61
C VAL A 95 13.48 3.80 11.84
N VAL A 96 14.10 4.30 10.76
CA VAL A 96 15.40 4.97 10.84
C VAL A 96 15.21 6.46 11.16
N PRO A 97 15.76 6.97 12.26
CA PRO A 97 15.73 8.40 12.57
C PRO A 97 16.28 9.24 11.39
N HIS A 98 15.67 10.38 11.14
CA HIS A 98 15.91 11.28 10.00
C HIS A 98 15.39 10.81 8.64
N LEU A 99 15.17 9.52 8.41
CA LEU A 99 14.47 9.01 7.23
C LEU A 99 12.97 8.83 7.47
N ASP A 100 12.54 8.77 8.72
CA ASP A 100 11.17 8.61 9.18
C ASP A 100 10.21 9.72 8.71
N THR A 101 10.76 10.86 8.32
CA THR A 101 10.00 11.98 7.72
C THR A 101 10.28 12.17 6.24
N MET A 102 11.17 11.38 5.62
CA MET A 102 11.65 11.62 4.25
C MET A 102 11.99 13.10 4.02
N PHE A 103 12.85 13.64 4.92
CA PHE A 103 13.24 15.06 4.92
C PHE A 103 12.05 16.04 5.09
N GLY A 104 11.01 15.63 5.79
CA GLY A 104 9.81 16.43 6.03
C GLY A 104 8.72 16.32 4.95
N LEU A 105 8.95 15.53 3.90
CA LEU A 105 8.04 15.40 2.77
C LEU A 105 6.96 14.33 2.98
N MET A 106 7.32 13.23 3.65
CA MET A 106 6.44 12.09 3.83
C MET A 106 6.66 11.47 5.22
N PRO A 107 5.73 11.66 6.17
CA PRO A 107 5.83 11.02 7.48
C PRO A 107 5.58 9.52 7.34
N LEU A 108 6.55 8.72 7.77
CA LEU A 108 6.51 7.24 7.68
C LEU A 108 6.51 6.57 9.07
N TYR A 109 6.55 7.35 10.14
CA TYR A 109 6.61 6.83 11.51
C TYR A 109 5.22 6.54 12.10
N GLY A 110 5.20 5.95 13.28
CA GLY A 110 3.96 5.62 13.98
C GLY A 110 3.20 4.48 13.27
N ASN A 111 1.92 4.69 13.00
CA ASN A 111 1.06 3.67 12.39
C ASN A 111 1.43 3.35 10.94
N ASP A 112 2.12 4.27 10.24
CA ASP A 112 2.56 4.03 8.86
C ASP A 112 3.61 2.92 8.76
N ILE A 113 4.45 2.73 9.79
CA ILE A 113 5.40 1.61 9.86
C ILE A 113 4.63 0.28 9.81
N TRP A 114 3.62 0.13 10.64
CA TRP A 114 2.81 -1.09 10.71
C TRP A 114 1.99 -1.31 9.45
N LEU A 115 1.43 -0.25 8.89
CA LEU A 115 0.69 -0.32 7.63
C LEU A 115 1.61 -0.80 6.50
N ASN A 116 2.77 -0.16 6.32
CA ASN A 116 3.73 -0.55 5.28
C ASN A 116 4.26 -1.97 5.51
N GLY A 117 4.50 -2.37 6.76
CA GLY A 117 4.90 -3.74 7.11
C GLY A 117 3.84 -4.78 6.75
N LEU A 118 2.57 -4.50 7.05
CA LEU A 118 1.46 -5.38 6.67
C LEU A 118 1.32 -5.47 5.15
N LEU A 119 1.36 -4.33 4.44
CA LEU A 119 1.29 -4.28 2.99
C LEU A 119 2.45 -5.04 2.33
N TRP A 120 3.67 -4.92 2.88
CA TRP A 120 4.81 -5.72 2.46
C TRP A 120 4.56 -7.21 2.61
N LEU A 121 4.12 -7.68 3.79
CA LEU A 121 3.87 -9.11 4.05
C LEU A 121 2.82 -9.68 3.10
N LEU A 122 1.71 -8.97 2.90
CA LEU A 122 0.66 -9.39 1.97
C LEU A 122 1.15 -9.44 0.53
N CYS A 123 1.86 -8.42 0.08
CA CYS A 123 2.45 -8.38 -1.25
C CYS A 123 3.53 -9.46 -1.43
N ALA A 124 4.35 -9.74 -0.42
CA ALA A 124 5.34 -10.80 -0.44
C ALA A 124 4.68 -12.17 -0.57
N TYR A 125 3.61 -12.42 0.21
CA TYR A 125 2.87 -13.66 0.11
C TYR A 125 2.34 -13.91 -1.32
N PHE A 126 1.61 -12.95 -1.90
CA PHE A 126 1.04 -13.10 -3.24
C PHE A 126 2.07 -13.01 -4.38
N GLY A 127 3.23 -12.41 -4.12
CA GLY A 127 4.30 -12.27 -5.10
C GLY A 127 5.26 -13.46 -5.19
N TRP A 128 5.49 -14.17 -4.06
CA TRP A 128 6.50 -15.25 -4.00
C TRP A 128 5.97 -16.58 -3.47
N LEU A 129 5.01 -16.58 -2.56
CA LEU A 129 4.59 -17.81 -1.87
C LEU A 129 3.27 -18.36 -2.41
N HIS A 130 2.37 -17.52 -2.89
CA HIS A 130 1.05 -17.94 -3.33
C HIS A 130 1.11 -18.69 -4.66
N HIS A 131 0.62 -19.94 -4.66
CA HIS A 131 0.45 -20.75 -5.86
C HIS A 131 -0.88 -20.39 -6.52
N ASN A 132 -0.82 -19.76 -7.69
CA ASN A 132 -2.02 -19.48 -8.46
C ASN A 132 -2.51 -20.76 -9.15
N PRO A 133 -3.84 -20.98 -9.21
CA PRO A 133 -4.38 -22.12 -9.92
C PRO A 133 -3.99 -22.05 -11.42
N PRO A 134 -3.74 -23.19 -12.07
CA PRO A 134 -3.47 -23.22 -13.50
C PRO A 134 -4.67 -22.63 -14.27
N PRO A 135 -4.42 -22.07 -15.47
CA PRO A 135 -5.51 -21.63 -16.32
C PRO A 135 -6.43 -22.83 -16.66
N PRO A 136 -7.74 -22.59 -16.84
CA PRO A 136 -8.65 -23.66 -17.26
C PRO A 136 -8.15 -24.28 -18.57
N ALA A 137 -8.26 -25.61 -18.66
CA ALA A 137 -7.92 -26.34 -19.89
C ALA A 137 -8.72 -25.78 -21.08
N PRO A 138 -8.13 -25.74 -22.28
CA PRO A 138 -8.84 -25.38 -23.50
C PRO A 138 -10.12 -26.22 -23.65
N GLU A 139 -11.22 -25.60 -24.11
CA GLU A 139 -12.51 -26.28 -24.23
C GLU A 139 -12.46 -27.54 -25.08
N ALA A 140 -11.53 -27.61 -26.06
CA ALA A 140 -11.31 -28.78 -26.91
C ALA A 140 -10.88 -30.05 -26.15
N GLU A 141 -10.30 -29.92 -24.95
CA GLU A 141 -9.91 -31.09 -24.13
C GLU A 141 -11.04 -31.57 -23.18
N ARG A 142 -12.16 -30.89 -23.14
CA ARG A 142 -13.30 -31.27 -22.29
C ARG A 142 -14.33 -32.13 -22.98
N GLU A 143 -14.24 -32.28 -24.31
CA GLU A 143 -15.19 -33.04 -25.14
C GLU A 143 -14.70 -34.45 -25.51
N ILE A 144 -13.55 -34.90 -24.95
CA ILE A 144 -13.03 -36.26 -25.11
C ILE A 144 -13.20 -37.00 -23.77
#